data_8ef2d6592529ffde59a202c7ab0aeecb
#
_entry.id   8ef2d6592529ffde59a202c7ab0aeecb
#
_cell.length_a   1.000
_cell.length_b   1.000
_cell.length_c   1.000
_cell.angle_alpha   90.00
_cell.angle_beta   90.00
_cell.angle_gamma   90.00
#
_symmetry.space_group_name_H-M   'P 1'
#
loop_
_entity.id
_entity.type
_entity.pdbx_description
1 polymer ?
#
loop_
_entity_poly.entity_id
_entity_poly.type
_entity_poly.pdbx_seq_one_letter_code
_entity_poly.pdbx_strand_id
1 'polypeptide(L)'
;MPQTVDINRQIVLAERPKGQPDENTLQMATTEIPQPSAGEMLVRTVYLSLDPYMRGRMNDAKSYAEPVAIGGVMTAQVVGQVVTSNLDGYEAGDYVLSGSGWQDYAISDGAQVINLGKNPENPSWTLGILGMPGYTAYAGLLKIGEPKPGETVVVAAATGPVGATVGQIAKLKGCRVVGIAGGAKKCAHVVENLGFDACIDHRVDDMTAQLREACPGGIDIYFENVGGKVLYGVLPLLNPFARMPVCGMVAWYNLPGLPEGSDMGPAIMGTILRMKVKMQGFIIFDSFPPSLYQEFANDMMGWLKDGSVKYKEHMVEGLENAPEAFNQLLIGGNFGKVVVKVE
;
A
#
# COMPACT_ATOMS: atom_id res chain seq x y z
N MET A 1 46.05 -6.47 -2.87
CA MET A 1 44.84 -5.91 -2.25
C MET A 1 43.81 -7.02 -2.28
N PRO A 2 43.11 -7.35 -1.21
CA PRO A 2 42.02 -8.30 -1.31
C PRO A 2 41.02 -7.71 -2.32
N GLN A 3 40.60 -8.49 -3.31
CA GLN A 3 39.46 -8.14 -4.16
C GLN A 3 38.26 -8.01 -3.22
N THR A 4 37.69 -6.81 -3.16
CA THR A 4 36.36 -6.64 -2.60
C THR A 4 35.44 -7.48 -3.49
N VAL A 5 34.99 -8.62 -2.99
CA VAL A 5 33.93 -9.39 -3.65
C VAL A 5 32.69 -8.51 -3.60
N ASP A 6 32.28 -8.04 -4.76
CA ASP A 6 31.02 -7.29 -4.87
C ASP A 6 29.89 -8.26 -4.49
N ILE A 7 29.25 -8.02 -3.35
CA ILE A 7 28.21 -8.88 -2.80
C ILE A 7 26.82 -8.30 -3.09
N ASN A 8 25.86 -9.18 -3.33
CA ASN A 8 24.45 -8.89 -3.38
C ASN A 8 23.83 -9.23 -2.03
N ARG A 9 23.39 -8.21 -1.26
CA ARG A 9 22.63 -8.40 -0.03
C ARG A 9 21.18 -8.66 -0.39
N GLN A 10 20.55 -9.59 0.33
CA GLN A 10 19.17 -10.02 0.12
C GLN A 10 18.48 -10.18 1.48
N ILE A 11 17.23 -9.76 1.61
CA ILE A 11 16.39 -10.13 2.74
C ILE A 11 15.52 -11.30 2.31
N VAL A 12 15.73 -12.44 2.95
CA VAL A 12 15.04 -13.70 2.66
C VAL A 12 14.02 -14.05 3.74
N LEU A 13 12.97 -14.76 3.33
CA LEU A 13 12.02 -15.38 4.27
C LEU A 13 12.66 -16.64 4.85
N ALA A 14 13.24 -16.55 6.05
CA ALA A 14 13.91 -17.68 6.70
C ALA A 14 12.92 -18.65 7.35
N GLU A 15 11.84 -18.13 7.93
CA GLU A 15 10.74 -18.95 8.46
C GLU A 15 9.39 -18.21 8.32
N ARG A 16 8.28 -18.97 8.43
CA ARG A 16 6.93 -18.39 8.38
C ARG A 16 6.52 -17.82 9.73
N PRO A 17 6.14 -16.55 9.82
CA PRO A 17 5.80 -15.92 11.09
C PRO A 17 4.46 -16.44 11.65
N LYS A 18 4.42 -16.68 12.96
CA LYS A 18 3.20 -16.97 13.73
C LYS A 18 2.68 -15.72 14.43
N GLY A 19 2.41 -14.67 13.68
CA GLY A 19 2.09 -13.36 14.24
C GLY A 19 2.83 -12.27 13.50
N GLN A 20 3.34 -11.27 14.23
CA GLN A 20 4.22 -10.25 13.65
C GLN A 20 5.56 -10.90 13.26
N PRO A 21 6.11 -10.58 12.07
CA PRO A 21 7.44 -11.02 11.71
C PRO A 21 8.48 -10.57 12.75
N ASP A 22 9.45 -11.42 13.02
CA ASP A 22 10.54 -11.17 13.95
C ASP A 22 11.92 -11.33 13.28
N GLU A 23 12.98 -11.29 14.06
CA GLU A 23 14.36 -11.44 13.59
C GLU A 23 14.67 -12.82 12.98
N ASN A 24 13.87 -13.85 13.30
CA ASN A 24 14.01 -15.18 12.71
C ASN A 24 13.27 -15.29 11.38
N THR A 25 12.23 -14.47 11.20
CA THR A 25 11.38 -14.47 10.00
C THR A 25 12.09 -13.90 8.78
N LEU A 26 12.72 -12.74 8.94
CA LEU A 26 13.39 -12.01 7.86
C LEU A 26 14.88 -11.89 8.16
N GLN A 27 15.69 -12.54 7.35
CA GLN A 27 17.14 -12.58 7.55
C GLN A 27 17.92 -12.01 6.38
N MET A 28 19.05 -11.36 6.68
CA MET A 28 20.00 -10.94 5.67
C MET A 28 20.80 -12.14 5.18
N ALA A 29 20.77 -12.35 3.87
CA ALA A 29 21.65 -13.28 3.14
C ALA A 29 22.56 -12.50 2.19
N THR A 30 23.66 -13.11 1.78
CA THR A 30 24.59 -12.54 0.81
C THR A 30 24.91 -13.56 -0.27
N THR A 31 24.94 -13.11 -1.52
CA THR A 31 25.36 -13.89 -2.68
C THR A 31 26.37 -13.09 -3.50
N GLU A 32 26.97 -13.71 -4.51
CA GLU A 32 27.69 -12.95 -5.55
C GLU A 32 26.70 -12.13 -6.38
N ILE A 33 27.13 -10.98 -6.91
CA ILE A 33 26.33 -10.21 -7.86
C ILE A 33 26.14 -11.05 -9.13
N PRO A 34 24.90 -11.35 -9.54
CA PRO A 34 24.67 -12.18 -10.72
C PRO A 34 25.05 -11.47 -12.01
N GLN A 35 25.39 -12.23 -13.05
CA GLN A 35 25.73 -11.70 -14.37
C GLN A 35 24.56 -11.97 -15.34
N PRO A 36 24.12 -10.96 -16.13
CA PRO A 36 23.01 -11.14 -17.05
C PRO A 36 23.44 -11.96 -18.29
N SER A 37 22.65 -12.96 -18.63
CA SER A 37 22.74 -13.73 -19.86
C SER A 37 22.18 -12.95 -21.06
N ALA A 38 22.21 -13.56 -22.26
CA ALA A 38 21.53 -12.98 -23.43
C ALA A 38 20.00 -12.84 -23.17
N GLY A 39 19.44 -11.67 -23.47
CA GLY A 39 18.03 -11.37 -23.19
C GLY A 39 17.73 -10.97 -21.74
N GLU A 40 18.77 -10.69 -20.95
CA GLU A 40 18.62 -10.27 -19.55
C GLU A 40 19.34 -8.95 -19.28
N MET A 41 18.95 -8.29 -18.20
CA MET A 41 19.64 -7.13 -17.65
C MET A 41 19.88 -7.30 -16.15
N LEU A 42 20.96 -6.69 -15.65
CA LEU A 42 21.26 -6.53 -14.23
C LEU A 42 20.69 -5.20 -13.75
N VAL A 43 19.83 -5.26 -12.76
CA VAL A 43 19.19 -4.10 -12.12
C VAL A 43 19.73 -3.96 -10.70
N ARG A 44 20.22 -2.77 -10.36
CA ARG A 44 20.56 -2.38 -8.98
C ARG A 44 19.37 -1.67 -8.36
N THR A 45 18.95 -2.08 -7.18
CA THR A 45 17.85 -1.45 -6.45
C THR A 45 18.27 -0.08 -5.92
N VAL A 46 17.48 0.95 -6.22
CA VAL A 46 17.64 2.31 -5.68
C VAL A 46 16.59 2.57 -4.59
N TYR A 47 15.34 2.28 -4.90
CA TYR A 47 14.23 2.41 -3.95
C TYR A 47 13.41 1.13 -3.90
N LEU A 48 13.03 0.73 -2.70
CA LEU A 48 12.24 -0.46 -2.43
C LEU A 48 10.95 -0.08 -1.72
N SER A 49 9.83 -0.59 -2.23
CA SER A 49 8.51 -0.40 -1.64
C SER A 49 8.29 -1.33 -0.47
N LEU A 50 7.75 -0.82 0.65
CA LEU A 50 7.18 -1.65 1.69
C LEU A 50 5.66 -1.49 1.70
N ASP A 51 4.95 -2.62 1.59
CA ASP A 51 3.49 -2.66 1.48
C ASP A 51 2.90 -3.77 2.35
N PRO A 52 1.74 -3.53 3.04
CA PRO A 52 1.19 -4.50 3.98
C PRO A 52 0.86 -5.88 3.39
N TYR A 53 0.55 -5.97 2.08
CA TYR A 53 0.25 -7.24 1.42
C TYR A 53 1.39 -8.26 1.51
N MET A 54 2.62 -7.79 1.66
CA MET A 54 3.82 -8.64 1.79
C MET A 54 3.73 -9.57 2.99
N ARG A 55 3.00 -9.17 4.06
CA ARG A 55 2.74 -10.05 5.21
C ARG A 55 1.96 -11.31 4.80
N GLY A 56 0.97 -11.16 3.91
CA GLY A 56 0.22 -12.29 3.37
C GLY A 56 1.10 -13.24 2.53
N ARG A 57 2.13 -12.70 1.86
CA ARG A 57 3.09 -13.49 1.06
C ARG A 57 4.01 -14.38 1.89
N MET A 58 4.09 -14.15 3.20
CA MET A 58 4.84 -15.00 4.13
C MET A 58 4.03 -16.22 4.59
N ASN A 59 2.72 -16.27 4.37
CA ASN A 59 1.86 -17.38 4.77
C ASN A 59 1.83 -18.47 3.69
N ASP A 60 1.78 -19.74 4.11
CA ASP A 60 1.58 -20.89 3.24
C ASP A 60 0.08 -21.18 3.13
N ALA A 61 -0.64 -20.33 2.43
CA ALA A 61 -2.08 -20.44 2.27
C ALA A 61 -2.50 -20.02 0.87
N LYS A 62 -3.59 -20.60 0.36
CA LYS A 62 -4.17 -20.18 -0.92
C LYS A 62 -4.56 -18.70 -0.86
N SER A 63 -4.04 -17.93 -1.80
CA SER A 63 -4.27 -16.50 -1.93
C SER A 63 -4.35 -16.10 -3.40
N TYR A 64 -4.50 -14.80 -3.68
CA TYR A 64 -4.49 -14.26 -5.04
C TYR A 64 -3.10 -14.31 -5.71
N ALA A 65 -2.07 -14.67 -4.96
CA ALA A 65 -0.71 -14.80 -5.49
C ALA A 65 0.10 -15.80 -4.65
N GLU A 66 1.10 -16.42 -5.29
CA GLU A 66 1.94 -17.44 -4.69
C GLU A 66 2.71 -16.93 -3.46
N PRO A 67 2.84 -17.73 -2.39
CA PRO A 67 3.65 -17.39 -1.24
C PRO A 67 5.14 -17.33 -1.58
N VAL A 68 5.90 -16.54 -0.82
CA VAL A 68 7.36 -16.58 -0.88
C VAL A 68 7.83 -17.92 -0.31
N ALA A 69 8.75 -18.58 -1.02
CA ALA A 69 9.36 -19.82 -0.55
C ALA A 69 10.30 -19.55 0.65
N ILE A 70 10.44 -20.53 1.56
CA ILE A 70 11.46 -20.45 2.61
C ILE A 70 12.85 -20.39 1.96
N GLY A 71 13.68 -19.47 2.41
CA GLY A 71 14.98 -19.14 1.81
C GLY A 71 14.89 -18.23 0.57
N GLY A 72 13.70 -17.95 0.07
CA GLY A 72 13.49 -17.04 -1.07
C GLY A 72 13.56 -15.57 -0.68
N VAL A 73 13.99 -14.72 -1.62
CA VAL A 73 14.02 -13.27 -1.45
C VAL A 73 12.59 -12.74 -1.28
N MET A 74 12.38 -11.87 -0.30
CA MET A 74 11.08 -11.22 -0.10
C MET A 74 10.68 -10.40 -1.32
N THR A 75 9.41 -10.52 -1.68
CA THR A 75 8.83 -9.81 -2.82
C THR A 75 8.65 -8.32 -2.54
N ALA A 76 8.95 -7.48 -3.53
CA ALA A 76 8.62 -6.06 -3.55
C ALA A 76 8.65 -5.50 -4.96
N GLN A 77 7.90 -4.42 -5.20
CA GLN A 77 8.21 -3.51 -6.30
C GLN A 77 9.41 -2.64 -5.91
N VAL A 78 10.28 -2.43 -6.85
CA VAL A 78 11.46 -1.57 -6.69
C VAL A 78 11.57 -0.59 -7.86
N VAL A 79 12.15 0.56 -7.59
CA VAL A 79 12.78 1.38 -8.62
C VAL A 79 14.26 1.04 -8.59
N GLY A 80 14.74 0.48 -9.68
CA GLY A 80 16.15 0.14 -9.84
C GLY A 80 16.79 0.89 -11.00
N GLN A 81 18.11 0.82 -11.09
CA GLN A 81 18.86 1.33 -12.20
C GLN A 81 19.55 0.17 -12.94
N VAL A 82 19.43 0.14 -14.25
CA VAL A 82 20.11 -0.85 -15.09
C VAL A 82 21.61 -0.62 -15.03
N VAL A 83 22.35 -1.64 -14.59
CA VAL A 83 23.83 -1.63 -14.50
C VAL A 83 24.44 -2.11 -15.81
N THR A 84 23.93 -3.24 -16.32
CA THR A 84 24.35 -3.86 -17.58
C THR A 84 23.12 -4.48 -18.22
N SER A 85 23.00 -4.39 -19.54
CA SER A 85 21.89 -4.98 -20.29
C SER A 85 22.38 -5.75 -21.51
N ASN A 86 21.86 -6.97 -21.66
CA ASN A 86 21.88 -7.78 -22.88
C ASN A 86 20.44 -7.94 -23.42
N LEU A 87 19.52 -7.07 -22.98
CA LEU A 87 18.10 -7.05 -23.35
C LEU A 87 17.80 -5.82 -24.19
N ASP A 88 17.16 -6.03 -25.34
CA ASP A 88 16.78 -4.94 -26.24
C ASP A 88 15.79 -3.97 -25.55
N GLY A 89 15.95 -2.66 -25.77
CA GLY A 89 15.09 -1.61 -25.23
C GLY A 89 15.48 -1.13 -23.82
N TYR A 90 16.57 -1.64 -23.25
CA TYR A 90 17.12 -1.21 -21.97
C TYR A 90 18.63 -0.98 -22.06
N GLU A 91 19.10 0.14 -21.52
CA GLU A 91 20.51 0.52 -21.51
C GLU A 91 20.99 0.79 -20.07
N ALA A 92 22.30 0.64 -19.85
CA ALA A 92 22.92 1.06 -18.59
C ALA A 92 22.58 2.52 -18.26
N GLY A 93 22.17 2.75 -17.01
CA GLY A 93 21.70 4.04 -16.52
C GLY A 93 20.20 4.29 -16.63
N ASP A 94 19.44 3.45 -17.34
CA ASP A 94 17.97 3.52 -17.33
C ASP A 94 17.43 3.19 -15.94
N TYR A 95 16.48 3.97 -15.46
CA TYR A 95 15.67 3.63 -14.30
C TYR A 95 14.50 2.74 -14.72
N VAL A 96 14.21 1.74 -13.91
CA VAL A 96 13.13 0.79 -14.19
C VAL A 96 12.29 0.54 -12.93
N LEU A 97 10.98 0.38 -13.12
CA LEU A 97 10.08 -0.17 -12.11
C LEU A 97 9.97 -1.67 -12.36
N SER A 98 10.31 -2.49 -11.38
CA SER A 98 10.34 -3.95 -11.49
C SER A 98 9.92 -4.65 -10.21
N GLY A 99 9.74 -5.97 -10.25
CA GLY A 99 9.43 -6.83 -9.10
C GLY A 99 10.66 -7.50 -8.48
N SER A 100 11.82 -6.85 -8.47
CA SER A 100 13.11 -7.45 -8.08
C SER A 100 13.22 -7.90 -6.61
N GLY A 101 12.30 -7.47 -5.74
CA GLY A 101 12.28 -7.90 -4.34
C GLY A 101 13.29 -7.17 -3.45
N TRP A 102 13.46 -7.67 -2.23
CA TRP A 102 14.28 -7.05 -1.19
C TRP A 102 15.75 -7.43 -1.34
N GLN A 103 16.44 -6.84 -2.29
CA GLN A 103 17.85 -7.12 -2.56
C GLN A 103 18.53 -5.95 -3.28
N ASP A 104 19.89 -5.92 -3.21
CA ASP A 104 20.67 -4.88 -3.87
C ASP A 104 20.65 -5.03 -5.40
N TYR A 105 20.77 -6.26 -5.92
CA TYR A 105 20.85 -6.55 -7.35
C TYR A 105 19.94 -7.71 -7.74
N ALA A 106 19.35 -7.62 -8.91
CA ALA A 106 18.53 -8.69 -9.49
C ALA A 106 18.75 -8.79 -11.01
N ILE A 107 18.62 -10.01 -11.55
CA ILE A 107 18.45 -10.24 -12.98
C ILE A 107 16.98 -10.04 -13.37
N SER A 108 16.76 -9.47 -14.53
CA SER A 108 15.45 -9.32 -15.13
C SER A 108 15.48 -9.60 -16.63
N ASP A 109 14.49 -10.31 -17.12
CA ASP A 109 14.21 -10.57 -18.55
C ASP A 109 13.30 -9.49 -19.18
N GLY A 110 13.01 -8.42 -18.45
CA GLY A 110 12.11 -7.35 -18.89
C GLY A 110 10.62 -7.63 -18.73
N ALA A 111 10.23 -8.84 -18.31
CA ALA A 111 8.82 -9.15 -18.06
C ALA A 111 8.26 -8.29 -16.93
N GLN A 112 7.13 -7.61 -17.21
CA GLN A 112 6.47 -6.70 -16.25
C GLN A 112 7.35 -5.53 -15.75
N VAL A 113 8.38 -5.16 -16.51
CA VAL A 113 9.24 -4.02 -16.22
C VAL A 113 8.77 -2.80 -16.99
N ILE A 114 8.75 -1.65 -16.31
CA ILE A 114 8.45 -0.35 -16.92
C ILE A 114 9.74 0.46 -16.97
N ASN A 115 10.17 0.86 -18.17
CA ASN A 115 11.31 1.77 -18.35
C ASN A 115 10.86 3.19 -17.99
N LEU A 116 11.53 3.82 -17.04
CA LEU A 116 11.29 5.18 -16.54
C LEU A 116 12.23 6.22 -17.18
N GLY A 117 13.18 5.78 -18.03
CA GLY A 117 14.21 6.61 -18.63
C GLY A 117 15.42 6.87 -17.74
N LYS A 118 16.34 7.70 -18.19
CA LYS A 118 17.67 7.90 -17.53
C LYS A 118 17.64 8.87 -16.35
N ASN A 119 16.73 9.81 -16.33
CA ASN A 119 16.65 10.84 -15.28
C ASN A 119 15.19 11.14 -14.92
N PRO A 120 14.45 10.16 -14.39
CA PRO A 120 13.05 10.37 -14.00
C PRO A 120 12.95 11.37 -12.85
N GLU A 121 11.98 12.28 -12.94
CA GLU A 121 11.66 13.14 -11.81
C GLU A 121 10.88 12.35 -10.75
N ASN A 122 11.33 12.40 -9.49
CA ASN A 122 10.70 11.70 -8.36
C ASN A 122 10.44 10.20 -8.62
N PRO A 123 11.45 9.39 -8.95
CA PRO A 123 11.25 7.99 -9.34
C PRO A 123 10.57 7.14 -8.26
N SER A 124 10.77 7.42 -6.97
CA SER A 124 10.11 6.74 -5.84
C SER A 124 8.58 6.87 -5.88
N TRP A 125 8.04 7.92 -6.50
CA TRP A 125 6.58 8.12 -6.61
C TRP A 125 5.89 7.00 -7.40
N THR A 126 6.61 6.29 -8.26
CA THR A 126 6.10 5.11 -8.98
C THR A 126 5.88 3.90 -8.05
N LEU A 127 6.44 3.91 -6.83
CA LEU A 127 6.17 2.93 -5.78
C LEU A 127 4.97 3.32 -4.90
N GLY A 128 4.42 4.49 -5.08
CA GLY A 128 3.37 5.04 -4.24
C GLY A 128 2.26 5.72 -5.03
N ILE A 129 2.28 7.06 -5.06
CA ILE A 129 1.19 7.87 -5.61
C ILE A 129 0.96 7.68 -7.12
N LEU A 130 2.01 7.43 -7.90
CA LEU A 130 1.95 7.12 -9.33
C LEU A 130 1.99 5.60 -9.62
N GLY A 131 2.03 4.77 -8.58
CA GLY A 131 2.10 3.32 -8.67
C GLY A 131 0.89 2.61 -8.10
N MET A 132 1.12 1.38 -7.64
CA MET A 132 0.08 0.47 -7.14
C MET A 132 -0.80 1.11 -6.05
N PRO A 133 -0.28 1.78 -5.01
CA PRO A 133 -1.14 2.37 -3.97
C PRO A 133 -2.04 3.51 -4.48
N GLY A 134 -1.52 4.40 -5.32
CA GLY A 134 -2.30 5.48 -5.92
C GLY A 134 -3.39 4.95 -6.84
N TYR A 135 -3.06 3.97 -7.68
CA TYR A 135 -4.02 3.30 -8.56
C TYR A 135 -5.09 2.55 -7.78
N THR A 136 -4.71 1.89 -6.66
CA THR A 136 -5.65 1.23 -5.74
C THR A 136 -6.67 2.22 -5.17
N ALA A 137 -6.21 3.38 -4.73
CA ALA A 137 -7.08 4.44 -4.23
C ALA A 137 -8.05 4.95 -5.31
N TYR A 138 -7.52 5.26 -6.49
CA TYR A 138 -8.28 5.77 -7.63
C TYR A 138 -9.37 4.79 -8.08
N ALA A 139 -8.97 3.56 -8.40
CA ALA A 139 -9.88 2.55 -8.92
C ALA A 139 -10.92 2.11 -7.87
N GLY A 140 -10.49 1.81 -6.65
CA GLY A 140 -11.39 1.40 -5.56
C GLY A 140 -12.42 2.47 -5.23
N LEU A 141 -12.00 3.74 -5.15
CA LEU A 141 -12.95 4.83 -4.87
C LEU A 141 -13.88 5.10 -6.06
N LEU A 142 -13.34 5.27 -7.27
CA LEU A 142 -14.14 5.74 -8.40
C LEU A 142 -14.98 4.64 -9.07
N LYS A 143 -14.56 3.37 -9.02
CA LYS A 143 -15.27 2.26 -9.71
C LYS A 143 -16.11 1.39 -8.76
N ILE A 144 -15.82 1.40 -7.45
CA ILE A 144 -16.60 0.66 -6.46
C ILE A 144 -17.33 1.63 -5.52
N GLY A 145 -16.63 2.64 -5.00
CA GLY A 145 -17.19 3.68 -4.16
C GLY A 145 -18.18 4.59 -4.89
N GLU A 146 -17.88 4.93 -6.14
CA GLU A 146 -18.73 5.77 -7.01
C GLU A 146 -19.19 7.08 -6.32
N PRO A 147 -18.25 7.91 -5.82
CA PRO A 147 -18.59 9.08 -4.99
C PRO A 147 -19.37 10.14 -5.77
N LYS A 148 -20.39 10.71 -5.10
CA LYS A 148 -21.20 11.80 -5.64
C LYS A 148 -21.04 13.06 -4.78
N PRO A 149 -21.12 14.26 -5.38
CA PRO A 149 -21.06 15.50 -4.62
C PRO A 149 -22.06 15.53 -3.46
N GLY A 150 -21.60 15.97 -2.29
CA GLY A 150 -22.40 16.03 -1.05
C GLY A 150 -22.44 14.75 -0.23
N GLU A 151 -21.96 13.60 -0.74
CA GLU A 151 -21.86 12.36 0.03
C GLU A 151 -20.74 12.45 1.06
N THR A 152 -20.83 11.63 2.12
CA THR A 152 -19.82 11.47 3.16
C THR A 152 -18.98 10.24 2.87
N VAL A 153 -17.66 10.44 2.70
CA VAL A 153 -16.66 9.40 2.54
C VAL A 153 -15.86 9.27 3.84
N VAL A 154 -15.82 8.08 4.41
CA VAL A 154 -14.92 7.73 5.51
C VAL A 154 -13.82 6.81 5.00
N VAL A 155 -12.59 7.08 5.37
CA VAL A 155 -11.45 6.25 4.96
C VAL A 155 -10.57 5.85 6.14
N ALA A 156 -10.35 4.55 6.30
CA ALA A 156 -9.43 4.00 7.29
C ALA A 156 -7.96 4.11 6.83
N ALA A 157 -7.02 4.19 7.79
CA ALA A 157 -5.60 4.42 7.55
C ALA A 157 -5.33 5.69 6.71
N ALA A 158 -5.99 6.80 7.08
CA ALA A 158 -6.04 8.04 6.31
C ALA A 158 -4.68 8.73 6.05
N THR A 159 -3.60 8.34 6.72
CA THR A 159 -2.24 8.84 6.48
C THR A 159 -1.39 7.89 5.63
N GLY A 160 -1.87 6.68 5.34
CA GLY A 160 -1.20 5.75 4.44
C GLY A 160 -1.37 6.17 2.97
N PRO A 161 -0.56 5.60 2.04
CA PRO A 161 -0.57 6.04 0.64
C PRO A 161 -1.94 5.86 -0.03
N VAL A 162 -2.68 4.79 0.26
CA VAL A 162 -4.03 4.57 -0.26
C VAL A 162 -5.02 5.53 0.41
N GLY A 163 -5.09 5.53 1.75
CA GLY A 163 -6.10 6.32 2.48
C GLY A 163 -5.99 7.83 2.26
N ALA A 164 -4.77 8.36 2.24
CA ALA A 164 -4.51 9.76 1.96
C ALA A 164 -4.94 10.16 0.54
N THR A 165 -4.72 9.28 -0.43
CA THR A 165 -5.11 9.51 -1.83
C THR A 165 -6.63 9.41 -2.01
N VAL A 166 -7.27 8.41 -1.42
CA VAL A 166 -8.74 8.24 -1.44
C VAL A 166 -9.44 9.51 -0.97
N GLY A 167 -9.03 10.03 0.19
CA GLY A 167 -9.71 11.21 0.74
C GLY A 167 -9.51 12.46 -0.10
N GLN A 168 -8.32 12.70 -0.64
CA GLN A 168 -8.07 13.84 -1.52
C GLN A 168 -8.86 13.73 -2.82
N ILE A 169 -8.94 12.55 -3.46
CA ILE A 169 -9.79 12.34 -4.63
C ILE A 169 -11.27 12.56 -4.26
N ALA A 170 -11.73 12.07 -3.11
CA ALA A 170 -13.10 12.30 -2.66
C ALA A 170 -13.42 13.80 -2.47
N LYS A 171 -12.45 14.59 -1.95
CA LYS A 171 -12.58 16.07 -1.89
C LYS A 171 -12.73 16.66 -3.29
N LEU A 172 -11.93 16.23 -4.27
CA LEU A 172 -12.03 16.68 -5.67
C LEU A 172 -13.40 16.32 -6.30
N LYS A 173 -14.04 15.25 -5.81
CA LYS A 173 -15.39 14.84 -6.23
C LYS A 173 -16.51 15.56 -5.45
N GLY A 174 -16.18 16.52 -4.57
CA GLY A 174 -17.17 17.33 -3.84
C GLY A 174 -17.77 16.61 -2.62
N CYS A 175 -17.10 15.60 -2.09
CA CYS A 175 -17.56 14.87 -0.90
C CYS A 175 -17.11 15.55 0.40
N ARG A 176 -17.88 15.30 1.47
CA ARG A 176 -17.37 15.42 2.83
C ARG A 176 -16.45 14.25 3.11
N VAL A 177 -15.28 14.48 3.68
CA VAL A 177 -14.27 13.43 3.91
C VAL A 177 -13.84 13.38 5.36
N VAL A 178 -13.98 12.22 5.98
CA VAL A 178 -13.52 11.96 7.35
C VAL A 178 -12.48 10.85 7.35
N GLY A 179 -11.31 11.15 7.87
CA GLY A 179 -10.22 10.18 8.02
C GLY A 179 -10.30 9.44 9.35
N ILE A 180 -9.77 8.21 9.38
CA ILE A 180 -9.47 7.49 10.62
C ILE A 180 -7.98 7.18 10.62
N ALA A 181 -7.25 7.64 11.64
CA ALA A 181 -5.81 7.46 11.75
C ALA A 181 -5.40 7.20 13.21
N GLY A 182 -4.15 6.87 13.46
CA GLY A 182 -3.65 6.60 14.81
C GLY A 182 -2.85 7.77 15.39
N GLY A 183 -3.40 8.47 16.36
CA GLY A 183 -2.76 9.54 17.11
C GLY A 183 -3.00 10.95 16.57
N ALA A 184 -3.02 11.93 17.47
CA ALA A 184 -3.37 13.31 17.19
C ALA A 184 -2.52 13.96 16.08
N LYS A 185 -1.21 13.66 16.01
CA LYS A 185 -0.30 14.20 15.00
C LYS A 185 -0.71 13.76 13.57
N LYS A 186 -1.14 12.52 13.41
CA LYS A 186 -1.64 12.00 12.13
C LYS A 186 -2.97 12.62 11.76
N CYS A 187 -3.88 12.73 12.72
CA CYS A 187 -5.18 13.37 12.51
C CYS A 187 -5.04 14.85 12.12
N ALA A 188 -4.18 15.60 12.80
CA ALA A 188 -3.89 16.99 12.45
C ALA A 188 -3.38 17.11 11.00
N HIS A 189 -2.42 16.26 10.60
CA HIS A 189 -1.91 16.26 9.23
C HIS A 189 -3.00 15.98 8.18
N VAL A 190 -3.90 15.03 8.45
CA VAL A 190 -4.99 14.68 7.53
C VAL A 190 -5.91 15.88 7.29
N VAL A 191 -6.23 16.65 8.33
CA VAL A 191 -7.09 17.82 8.22
C VAL A 191 -6.32 19.01 7.61
N GLU A 192 -5.18 19.37 8.19
CA GLU A 192 -4.47 20.61 7.88
C GLU A 192 -3.72 20.55 6.54
N ASN A 193 -3.18 19.38 6.18
CA ASN A 193 -2.33 19.24 5.00
C ASN A 193 -3.06 18.56 3.84
N LEU A 194 -3.94 17.57 4.11
CA LEU A 194 -4.63 16.83 3.05
C LEU A 194 -6.06 17.34 2.79
N GLY A 195 -6.54 18.31 3.58
CA GLY A 195 -7.81 18.98 3.35
C GLY A 195 -9.06 18.17 3.68
N PHE A 196 -8.95 17.13 4.53
CA PHE A 196 -10.11 16.40 5.02
C PHE A 196 -10.93 17.29 5.97
N ASP A 197 -12.23 17.03 6.06
CA ASP A 197 -13.13 17.82 6.91
C ASP A 197 -13.00 17.47 8.40
N ALA A 198 -12.58 16.23 8.70
CA ALA A 198 -12.26 15.77 10.05
C ALA A 198 -11.36 14.54 10.01
N CYS A 199 -10.73 14.22 11.14
CA CYS A 199 -10.02 12.95 11.33
C CYS A 199 -10.22 12.45 12.77
N ILE A 200 -10.53 11.16 12.92
CA ILE A 200 -10.78 10.49 14.19
C ILE A 200 -9.59 9.62 14.56
N ASP A 201 -9.11 9.76 15.79
CA ASP A 201 -8.09 8.86 16.33
C ASP A 201 -8.72 7.53 16.74
N HIS A 202 -8.37 6.44 16.05
CA HIS A 202 -8.90 5.11 16.36
C HIS A 202 -8.40 4.52 17.69
N ARG A 203 -7.46 5.19 18.37
CA ARG A 203 -6.90 4.76 19.66
C ARG A 203 -7.76 5.17 20.85
N VAL A 204 -8.69 6.10 20.63
CA VAL A 204 -9.62 6.53 21.68
C VAL A 204 -10.74 5.52 21.88
N ASP A 205 -11.31 5.47 23.10
CA ASP A 205 -12.34 4.49 23.47
C ASP A 205 -13.70 4.77 22.81
N ASP A 206 -14.02 6.05 22.59
CA ASP A 206 -15.29 6.51 22.03
C ASP A 206 -15.23 6.86 20.54
N MET A 207 -14.34 6.21 19.77
CA MET A 207 -14.14 6.45 18.33
C MET A 207 -15.46 6.50 17.56
N THR A 208 -16.42 5.60 17.83
CA THR A 208 -17.73 5.57 17.14
C THR A 208 -18.57 6.80 17.44
N ALA A 209 -18.55 7.33 18.67
CA ALA A 209 -19.26 8.55 19.03
C ALA A 209 -18.67 9.76 18.31
N GLN A 210 -17.35 9.91 18.32
CA GLN A 210 -16.66 10.99 17.60
C GLN A 210 -16.89 10.89 16.08
N LEU A 211 -16.89 9.67 15.52
CA LEU A 211 -17.17 9.46 14.11
C LEU A 211 -18.61 9.85 13.75
N ARG A 212 -19.58 9.59 14.64
CA ARG A 212 -20.98 10.04 14.47
C ARG A 212 -21.10 11.56 14.43
N GLU A 213 -20.39 12.26 15.30
CA GLU A 213 -20.34 13.74 15.30
C GLU A 213 -19.70 14.29 14.02
N ALA A 214 -18.63 13.64 13.55
CA ALA A 214 -17.97 14.03 12.32
C ALA A 214 -18.79 13.70 11.06
N CYS A 215 -19.72 12.75 11.12
CA CYS A 215 -20.58 12.30 10.03
C CYS A 215 -22.07 12.50 10.37
N PRO A 216 -22.57 13.75 10.55
CA PRO A 216 -23.94 14.00 11.01
C PRO A 216 -25.02 13.48 10.04
N GLY A 217 -24.71 13.33 8.74
CA GLY A 217 -25.56 12.73 7.71
C GLY A 217 -25.39 11.23 7.54
N GLY A 218 -24.57 10.57 8.36
CA GLY A 218 -24.18 9.17 8.17
C GLY A 218 -23.04 9.01 7.18
N ILE A 219 -22.77 7.77 6.77
CA ILE A 219 -21.64 7.40 5.90
C ILE A 219 -22.15 6.76 4.61
N ASP A 220 -21.86 7.37 3.48
CA ASP A 220 -22.27 6.88 2.16
C ASP A 220 -21.22 5.96 1.53
N ILE A 221 -19.93 6.23 1.82
CA ILE A 221 -18.82 5.42 1.36
C ILE A 221 -17.86 5.19 2.51
N TYR A 222 -17.54 3.92 2.77
CA TYR A 222 -16.47 3.54 3.68
C TYR A 222 -15.38 2.79 2.92
N PHE A 223 -14.19 3.42 2.77
CA PHE A 223 -13.06 2.77 2.14
C PHE A 223 -12.26 1.98 3.18
N GLU A 224 -12.35 0.67 3.12
CA GLU A 224 -11.83 -0.25 4.13
C GLU A 224 -10.39 -0.66 3.84
N ASN A 225 -9.49 -0.32 4.77
CA ASN A 225 -8.06 -0.70 4.73
C ASN A 225 -7.61 -1.46 6.00
N VAL A 226 -8.42 -1.51 7.06
CA VAL A 226 -7.96 -1.87 8.41
C VAL A 226 -8.66 -3.08 8.99
N GLY A 227 -9.99 -3.13 8.94
CA GLY A 227 -10.79 -4.16 9.64
C GLY A 227 -10.90 -3.93 11.14
N GLY A 228 -11.21 -4.99 11.90
CA GLY A 228 -11.24 -4.99 13.36
C GLY A 228 -12.13 -3.92 13.96
N LYS A 229 -11.70 -3.33 15.07
CA LYS A 229 -12.51 -2.32 15.80
C LYS A 229 -12.86 -1.09 14.95
N VAL A 230 -12.06 -0.77 13.94
CA VAL A 230 -12.33 0.37 13.04
C VAL A 230 -13.57 0.07 12.20
N LEU A 231 -13.59 -1.10 11.54
CA LEU A 231 -14.77 -1.57 10.80
C LEU A 231 -16.00 -1.60 11.70
N TYR A 232 -15.88 -2.20 12.88
CA TYR A 232 -17.03 -2.35 13.81
C TYR A 232 -17.59 -1.00 14.27
N GLY A 233 -16.74 0.01 14.44
CA GLY A 233 -17.15 1.36 14.79
C GLY A 233 -17.84 2.11 13.65
N VAL A 234 -17.54 1.78 12.41
CA VAL A 234 -18.14 2.38 11.20
C VAL A 234 -19.52 1.77 10.87
N LEU A 235 -19.68 0.46 11.04
CA LEU A 235 -20.89 -0.28 10.63
C LEU A 235 -22.21 0.38 11.07
N PRO A 236 -22.39 0.85 12.34
CA PRO A 236 -23.65 1.44 12.77
C PRO A 236 -23.98 2.80 12.17
N LEU A 237 -23.04 3.41 11.44
CA LEU A 237 -23.15 4.75 10.85
C LEU A 237 -23.37 4.73 9.34
N LEU A 238 -23.37 3.54 8.71
CA LEU A 238 -23.57 3.39 7.27
C LEU A 238 -25.00 3.77 6.87
N ASN A 239 -25.10 4.58 5.84
CA ASN A 239 -26.38 4.95 5.22
C ASN A 239 -26.97 3.79 4.39
N PRO A 240 -28.30 3.79 4.15
CA PRO A 240 -28.87 2.89 3.15
C PRO A 240 -28.19 3.05 1.79
N PHE A 241 -27.86 1.92 1.16
CA PHE A 241 -27.10 1.83 -0.11
C PHE A 241 -25.65 2.33 -0.04
N ALA A 242 -25.06 2.38 1.14
CA ALA A 242 -23.64 2.67 1.30
C ALA A 242 -22.77 1.71 0.46
N ARG A 243 -21.62 2.19 0.04
CA ARG A 243 -20.64 1.41 -0.73
C ARG A 243 -19.38 1.23 0.10
N MET A 244 -18.85 -0.01 0.11
CA MET A 244 -17.67 -0.37 0.88
C MET A 244 -16.65 -1.07 -0.02
N PRO A 245 -15.74 -0.31 -0.67
CA PRO A 245 -14.55 -0.90 -1.28
C PRO A 245 -13.68 -1.55 -0.19
N VAL A 246 -13.44 -2.86 -0.27
CA VAL A 246 -12.58 -3.59 0.67
C VAL A 246 -11.22 -3.79 0.04
N CYS A 247 -10.29 -2.93 0.39
CA CYS A 247 -8.92 -2.88 -0.11
C CYS A 247 -7.96 -3.72 0.72
N GLY A 248 -8.15 -3.73 2.05
CA GLY A 248 -7.27 -4.43 2.98
C GLY A 248 -7.83 -4.50 4.39
N MET A 249 -7.20 -5.34 5.20
CA MET A 249 -7.61 -5.61 6.57
C MET A 249 -6.37 -5.75 7.47
N VAL A 250 -5.53 -4.70 7.48
CA VAL A 250 -4.19 -4.75 8.09
C VAL A 250 -4.19 -5.11 9.58
N ALA A 251 -5.28 -4.80 10.30
CA ALA A 251 -5.42 -5.19 11.71
C ALA A 251 -5.43 -6.71 11.94
N TRP A 252 -5.70 -7.50 10.90
CA TRP A 252 -5.77 -8.95 10.98
C TRP A 252 -4.58 -9.66 10.34
N TYR A 253 -3.67 -8.96 9.67
CA TYR A 253 -2.57 -9.60 8.96
C TYR A 253 -1.58 -10.35 9.85
N ASN A 254 -1.41 -9.89 11.09
CA ASN A 254 -0.54 -10.54 12.08
C ASN A 254 -1.27 -11.55 12.99
N LEU A 255 -2.55 -11.82 12.76
CA LEU A 255 -3.26 -12.80 13.56
C LEU A 255 -2.85 -14.23 13.15
N PRO A 256 -2.60 -15.11 14.12
CA PRO A 256 -2.28 -16.52 13.84
C PRO A 256 -3.51 -17.34 13.40
N GLY A 257 -4.70 -16.77 13.52
CA GLY A 257 -5.99 -17.39 13.23
C GLY A 257 -7.12 -16.35 13.23
N LEU A 258 -8.34 -16.81 13.37
CA LEU A 258 -9.50 -15.89 13.53
C LEU A 258 -9.35 -15.09 14.83
N PRO A 259 -9.83 -13.82 14.84
CA PRO A 259 -9.82 -12.99 16.04
C PRO A 259 -10.57 -13.67 17.19
N GLU A 260 -10.01 -13.59 18.40
CA GLU A 260 -10.73 -13.98 19.61
C GLU A 260 -11.85 -12.97 19.93
N GLY A 261 -12.87 -13.43 20.66
CA GLY A 261 -14.00 -12.59 21.10
C GLY A 261 -15.33 -12.97 20.49
N SER A 262 -16.30 -12.07 20.55
CA SER A 262 -17.63 -12.30 20.00
C SER A 262 -17.59 -12.38 18.47
N ASP A 263 -18.36 -13.32 17.91
CA ASP A 263 -18.56 -13.41 16.46
C ASP A 263 -19.27 -12.15 15.94
N MET A 264 -18.57 -11.37 15.15
CA MET A 264 -19.10 -10.15 14.52
C MET A 264 -19.77 -10.41 13.16
N GLY A 265 -19.75 -11.63 12.67
CA GLY A 265 -20.40 -12.02 11.41
C GLY A 265 -21.89 -11.62 11.35
N PRO A 266 -22.71 -11.92 12.39
CA PRO A 266 -24.12 -11.49 12.41
C PRO A 266 -24.32 -9.97 12.35
N ALA A 267 -23.44 -9.20 13.00
CA ALA A 267 -23.52 -7.73 12.98
C ALA A 267 -23.19 -7.18 11.58
N ILE A 268 -22.14 -7.70 10.95
CA ILE A 268 -21.75 -7.32 9.58
C ILE A 268 -22.84 -7.69 8.59
N MET A 269 -23.30 -8.96 8.56
CA MET A 269 -24.30 -9.45 7.64
C MET A 269 -25.66 -8.76 7.86
N GLY A 270 -26.04 -8.53 9.13
CA GLY A 270 -27.25 -7.80 9.50
C GLY A 270 -27.21 -6.33 9.00
N THR A 271 -26.05 -5.68 9.07
CA THR A 271 -25.91 -4.31 8.54
C THR A 271 -25.96 -4.30 7.02
N ILE A 272 -25.26 -5.21 6.34
CA ILE A 272 -25.34 -5.34 4.87
C ILE A 272 -26.79 -5.51 4.41
N LEU A 273 -27.55 -6.40 5.05
CA LEU A 273 -28.95 -6.66 4.71
C LEU A 273 -29.84 -5.43 4.96
N ARG A 274 -29.82 -4.88 6.18
CA ARG A 274 -30.72 -3.77 6.56
C ARG A 274 -30.44 -2.49 5.79
N MET A 275 -29.15 -2.16 5.63
CA MET A 275 -28.73 -0.93 4.96
C MET A 275 -28.51 -1.13 3.46
N LYS A 276 -28.67 -2.36 2.92
CA LYS A 276 -28.47 -2.69 1.49
C LYS A 276 -27.08 -2.29 1.01
N VAL A 277 -26.05 -2.54 1.83
CA VAL A 277 -24.66 -2.14 1.57
C VAL A 277 -24.09 -2.94 0.40
N LYS A 278 -23.48 -2.25 -0.57
CA LYS A 278 -22.64 -2.88 -1.58
C LYS A 278 -21.22 -3.01 -1.02
N MET A 279 -20.85 -4.19 -0.56
CA MET A 279 -19.49 -4.50 -0.08
C MET A 279 -18.76 -5.29 -1.15
N GLN A 280 -17.59 -4.81 -1.58
CA GLN A 280 -16.84 -5.44 -2.68
C GLN A 280 -15.34 -5.44 -2.40
N GLY A 281 -14.75 -6.66 -2.33
CA GLY A 281 -13.30 -6.84 -2.35
C GLY A 281 -12.73 -6.67 -3.75
N PHE A 282 -11.47 -6.24 -3.83
CA PHE A 282 -10.78 -6.12 -5.11
C PHE A 282 -9.27 -6.29 -4.95
N ILE A 283 -8.62 -6.79 -6.00
CA ILE A 283 -7.16 -6.82 -6.18
C ILE A 283 -6.86 -5.98 -7.40
N ILE A 284 -6.03 -4.96 -7.22
CA ILE A 284 -5.93 -3.84 -8.17
C ILE A 284 -5.61 -4.24 -9.61
N PHE A 285 -4.70 -5.18 -9.84
CA PHE A 285 -4.32 -5.59 -11.18
C PHE A 285 -5.20 -6.70 -11.78
N ASP A 286 -6.07 -7.34 -10.95
CA ASP A 286 -6.99 -8.39 -11.41
C ASP A 286 -8.39 -7.85 -11.67
N SER A 287 -8.81 -6.82 -10.93
CA SER A 287 -10.21 -6.37 -10.88
C SER A 287 -10.56 -5.29 -11.90
N PHE A 288 -9.55 -4.66 -12.52
CA PHE A 288 -9.76 -3.52 -13.40
C PHE A 288 -8.98 -3.63 -14.71
N PRO A 289 -9.53 -3.10 -15.83
CA PRO A 289 -8.86 -3.19 -17.13
C PRO A 289 -7.60 -2.31 -17.18
N PRO A 290 -6.57 -2.69 -17.96
CA PRO A 290 -5.35 -1.90 -18.11
C PRO A 290 -5.56 -0.45 -18.59
N SER A 291 -6.63 -0.18 -19.35
CA SER A 291 -6.98 1.17 -19.79
C SER A 291 -7.27 2.13 -18.64
N LEU A 292 -7.80 1.64 -17.52
CA LEU A 292 -8.06 2.46 -16.34
C LEU A 292 -6.75 2.97 -15.70
N TYR A 293 -5.65 2.22 -15.82
CA TYR A 293 -4.35 2.69 -15.33
C TYR A 293 -3.86 3.93 -16.07
N GLN A 294 -4.12 4.03 -17.38
CA GLN A 294 -3.76 5.22 -18.16
C GLN A 294 -4.60 6.45 -17.76
N GLU A 295 -5.91 6.25 -17.50
CA GLU A 295 -6.78 7.32 -16.99
C GLU A 295 -6.25 7.82 -15.63
N PHE A 296 -5.97 6.87 -14.72
CA PHE A 296 -5.39 7.17 -13.41
C PHE A 296 -4.08 7.96 -13.52
N ALA A 297 -3.14 7.50 -14.36
CA ALA A 297 -1.82 8.14 -14.48
C ALA A 297 -1.96 9.60 -14.98
N ASN A 298 -2.82 9.85 -15.95
CA ASN A 298 -3.06 11.17 -16.49
C ASN A 298 -3.68 12.12 -15.45
N ASP A 299 -4.75 11.65 -14.77
CA ASP A 299 -5.43 12.44 -13.74
C ASP A 299 -4.49 12.73 -12.57
N MET A 300 -3.79 11.71 -12.07
CA MET A 300 -2.92 11.86 -10.91
C MET A 300 -1.74 12.78 -11.18
N MET A 301 -1.10 12.68 -12.35
CA MET A 301 -0.03 13.60 -12.73
C MET A 301 -0.54 15.04 -12.83
N GLY A 302 -1.75 15.25 -13.36
CA GLY A 302 -2.40 16.56 -13.36
C GLY A 302 -2.60 17.13 -11.96
N TRP A 303 -3.18 16.35 -11.05
CA TRP A 303 -3.46 16.77 -9.67
C TRP A 303 -2.19 16.97 -8.82
N LEU A 304 -1.14 16.22 -9.06
CA LEU A 304 0.15 16.45 -8.41
C LEU A 304 0.81 17.75 -8.91
N LYS A 305 0.73 18.02 -10.21
CA LYS A 305 1.31 19.22 -10.83
C LYS A 305 0.63 20.50 -10.38
N ASP A 306 -0.70 20.51 -10.23
CA ASP A 306 -1.46 21.67 -9.79
C ASP A 306 -1.59 21.78 -8.25
N GLY A 307 -1.08 20.78 -7.50
CA GLY A 307 -1.08 20.74 -6.05
C GLY A 307 -2.43 20.34 -5.43
N SER A 308 -3.39 19.88 -6.23
CA SER A 308 -4.69 19.39 -5.76
C SER A 308 -4.57 18.10 -4.96
N VAL A 309 -3.56 17.28 -5.24
CA VAL A 309 -3.19 16.10 -4.47
C VAL A 309 -1.77 16.26 -3.93
N LYS A 310 -1.61 16.03 -2.65
CA LYS A 310 -0.32 16.06 -1.94
C LYS A 310 0.11 14.66 -1.58
N TYR A 311 1.41 14.41 -1.62
CA TYR A 311 1.98 13.12 -1.35
C TYR A 311 3.10 13.20 -0.30
N LYS A 312 3.20 12.16 0.52
CA LYS A 312 4.23 12.06 1.56
C LYS A 312 4.82 10.68 1.58
N GLU A 313 6.15 10.63 1.57
CA GLU A 313 6.95 9.42 1.80
C GLU A 313 7.55 9.41 3.21
N HIS A 314 7.67 8.22 3.75
CA HIS A 314 8.47 7.89 4.92
C HIS A 314 9.69 7.14 4.41
N MET A 315 10.76 7.89 4.16
CA MET A 315 12.01 7.32 3.64
C MET A 315 12.78 6.67 4.77
N VAL A 316 13.27 5.44 4.50
CA VAL A 316 14.14 4.65 5.37
C VAL A 316 15.45 4.41 4.62
N GLU A 317 16.58 4.67 5.22
CA GLU A 317 17.90 4.45 4.60
C GLU A 317 18.42 3.04 4.91
N GLY A 318 18.92 2.35 3.87
CA GLY A 318 19.58 1.06 3.96
C GLY A 318 18.64 -0.15 3.93
N LEU A 319 19.01 -1.17 3.12
CA LEU A 319 18.24 -2.42 2.98
C LEU A 319 18.13 -3.16 4.33
N GLU A 320 19.14 -3.10 5.16
CA GLU A 320 19.20 -3.72 6.50
C GLU A 320 18.08 -3.24 7.44
N ASN A 321 17.55 -2.05 7.21
CA ASN A 321 16.48 -1.47 8.01
C ASN A 321 15.07 -1.80 7.49
N ALA A 322 14.96 -2.48 6.33
CA ALA A 322 13.68 -2.84 5.73
C ALA A 322 12.82 -3.76 6.63
N PRO A 323 13.37 -4.79 7.33
CA PRO A 323 12.57 -5.64 8.22
C PRO A 323 11.91 -4.87 9.36
N GLU A 324 12.64 -4.01 10.05
CA GLU A 324 12.09 -3.19 11.15
C GLU A 324 11.07 -2.19 10.62
N ALA A 325 11.37 -1.50 9.51
CA ALA A 325 10.44 -0.57 8.89
C ALA A 325 9.13 -1.26 8.44
N PHE A 326 9.21 -2.51 7.97
CA PHE A 326 8.05 -3.32 7.65
C PHE A 326 7.22 -3.69 8.88
N ASN A 327 7.87 -4.07 9.98
CA ASN A 327 7.20 -4.33 11.24
C ASN A 327 6.46 -3.08 11.76
N GLN A 328 7.11 -1.92 11.69
CA GLN A 328 6.47 -0.64 12.04
C GLN A 328 5.29 -0.31 11.11
N LEU A 329 5.38 -0.61 9.83
CA LEU A 329 4.28 -0.43 8.88
C LEU A 329 3.05 -1.25 9.30
N LEU A 330 3.23 -2.52 9.68
CA LEU A 330 2.12 -3.43 10.04
C LEU A 330 1.37 -3.00 11.30
N ILE A 331 2.00 -2.25 12.20
CA ILE A 331 1.37 -1.72 13.43
C ILE A 331 1.02 -0.24 13.33
N GLY A 332 1.17 0.37 12.14
CA GLY A 332 0.85 1.77 11.91
C GLY A 332 1.84 2.74 12.53
N GLY A 333 3.12 2.36 12.66
CA GLY A 333 4.21 3.24 13.10
C GLY A 333 4.70 4.23 12.04
N ASN A 334 4.41 3.97 10.78
CA ASN A 334 4.80 4.82 9.65
C ASN A 334 3.94 6.09 9.52
N PHE A 335 4.42 7.04 8.71
CA PHE A 335 3.70 8.26 8.35
C PHE A 335 3.88 8.55 6.85
N GLY A 336 2.89 8.21 6.03
CA GLY A 336 2.98 8.23 4.58
C GLY A 336 3.37 6.87 4.00
N LYS A 337 3.75 6.87 2.72
CA LYS A 337 4.27 5.68 2.01
C LYS A 337 5.67 5.34 2.53
N VAL A 338 5.87 4.10 2.96
CA VAL A 338 7.21 3.63 3.36
C VAL A 338 7.99 3.21 2.13
N VAL A 339 9.12 3.83 1.92
CA VAL A 339 10.09 3.54 0.87
C VAL A 339 11.46 3.37 1.52
N VAL A 340 12.15 2.29 1.19
CA VAL A 340 13.53 2.10 1.60
C VAL A 340 14.42 2.58 0.47
N LYS A 341 15.31 3.52 0.77
CA LYS A 341 16.39 3.91 -0.11
C LYS A 341 17.56 2.98 0.16
N VAL A 342 17.85 2.10 -0.79
CA VAL A 342 18.83 1.03 -0.62
C VAL A 342 20.26 1.56 -0.79
N GLU A 343 20.42 2.63 -1.56
CA GLU A 343 21.67 3.32 -1.82
C GLU A 343 21.55 4.83 -1.71
#